data_cb198e990d01cb61d7e1dcab6b93a7a4
#
_entry.id   cb198e990d01cb61d7e1dcab6b93a7a4
#
_cell.length_a   1.000
_cell.length_b   1.000
_cell.length_c   1.000
_cell.angle_alpha   90.00
_cell.angle_beta   90.00
_cell.angle_gamma   90.00
#
_symmetry.space_group_name_H-M   'P 1'
#
loop_
_entity.id
_entity.type
_entity.pdbx_description
1 polymer ?
#
loop_
_entity_poly.entity_id
_entity_poly.type
_entity_poly.pdbx_seq_one_letter_code
_entity_poly.pdbx_strand_id
1 'polypeptide(L)'
;MSEDAEGAEGLFRGGTVTQGAGRTGERAPSRTPLRTRLRTDDGVGIDACYQPRDGSSAGRDEGAARAAGRGLAIVVAHGFTGSLERPAVRRVSQVFARHADVITFSFRGHGRSGGRSTVGDREVLDLAAAVRWARSLGHSAVATAGFSMGGSVVLRHAALCRAEPAGTAHGAGPDGGAGPGDSAHRMRRGRTDAHTDAVVAVSAPARWYYRGTPAMRRVHWAIQHPAGRLVSRYGLRTRIHHRDWDPVPLSPVEAAPLIAPTPLLVVHGDRDAYFPLDHPYSLLDAADPAYTELWIERGFGHAENAAPPELLERIASWATARAGRAPRHHGGGTTDG
;
A
#
# COMPACT_ATOMS: atom_id res chain seq x y z
N MET A 1 4.81 55.86 49.31
CA MET A 1 6.04 56.65 49.37
C MET A 1 6.81 56.19 48.15
N SER A 2 6.55 56.83 47.00
CA SER A 2 7.26 58.04 46.55
C SER A 2 8.65 57.70 46.12
N GLU A 3 8.96 57.83 44.98
CA GLU A 3 9.22 58.88 43.91
C GLU A 3 10.61 58.55 43.37
N ASP A 4 11.06 58.74 42.28
CA ASP A 4 10.90 59.48 41.02
C ASP A 4 12.15 59.16 40.23
N ALA A 5 12.10 58.97 39.01
CA ALA A 5 12.12 59.81 37.81
C ALA A 5 13.52 60.08 37.24
N GLU A 6 13.53 60.06 35.89
CA GLU A 6 14.36 60.81 34.94
C GLU A 6 15.86 60.46 34.83
N GLY A 7 16.44 60.34 33.71
CA GLY A 7 16.25 60.81 32.36
C GLY A 7 17.58 60.82 31.65
N ALA A 8 17.60 60.83 30.39
CA ALA A 8 18.45 61.58 29.46
C ALA A 8 19.10 60.78 28.33
N GLU A 9 18.70 61.22 27.21
CA GLU A 9 19.11 61.14 25.82
C GLU A 9 20.63 61.15 25.52
N GLY A 10 20.97 60.60 24.38
CA GLY A 10 22.23 60.91 23.65
C GLY A 10 22.60 59.87 22.61
N LEU A 11 22.10 59.93 21.48
CA LEU A 11 22.62 60.45 20.18
C LEU A 11 23.73 59.65 19.48
N PHE A 12 23.39 59.11 18.28
CA PHE A 12 24.11 58.93 17.02
C PHE A 12 25.26 57.90 16.88
N ARG A 13 25.13 56.88 15.96
CA ARG A 13 25.47 56.90 14.52
C ARG A 13 25.38 55.49 13.97
N GLY A 14 24.59 55.25 12.98
CA GLY A 14 24.84 54.90 11.60
C GLY A 14 25.78 53.74 11.39
N GLY A 15 25.21 52.54 11.22
CA GLY A 15 25.89 51.39 10.65
C GLY A 15 24.91 50.67 9.70
N THR A 16 25.10 50.82 8.41
CA THR A 16 24.35 50.16 7.35
C THR A 16 24.55 48.66 7.45
N VAL A 17 23.56 47.92 7.96
CA VAL A 17 23.54 46.47 7.89
C VAL A 17 22.89 46.11 6.56
N THR A 18 23.68 45.62 5.61
CA THR A 18 23.25 44.95 4.40
C THR A 18 22.35 43.76 4.79
N GLN A 19 21.07 43.86 4.51
CA GLN A 19 20.14 42.74 4.55
C GLN A 19 20.58 41.72 3.52
N GLY A 20 21.20 40.65 3.99
CA GLY A 20 21.33 39.41 3.23
C GLY A 20 19.93 38.86 3.02
N ALA A 21 19.44 38.93 1.78
CA ALA A 21 18.22 38.27 1.35
C ALA A 21 18.37 36.77 1.58
N GLY A 22 17.81 36.31 2.70
CA GLY A 22 17.57 34.88 2.92
C GLY A 22 16.62 34.40 1.82
N ARG A 23 17.15 33.61 0.89
CA ARG A 23 16.34 32.84 -0.05
C ARG A 23 15.47 31.92 0.78
N THR A 24 14.24 32.34 1.08
CA THR A 24 13.17 31.44 1.42
C THR A 24 12.98 30.53 0.22
N GLY A 25 13.40 29.28 0.35
CA GLY A 25 13.18 28.26 -0.66
C GLY A 25 11.69 28.15 -0.90
N GLU A 26 11.23 28.74 -1.98
CA GLU A 26 9.87 28.64 -2.48
C GLU A 26 9.61 27.19 -2.77
N ARG A 27 8.88 26.52 -1.86
CA ARG A 27 8.46 25.14 -1.99
C ARG A 27 7.56 25.10 -3.23
N ALA A 28 8.03 24.46 -4.30
CA ALA A 28 7.27 24.29 -5.54
C ALA A 28 5.85 23.80 -5.21
N PRO A 29 4.80 24.31 -5.87
CA PRO A 29 3.42 23.95 -5.57
C PRO A 29 3.24 22.45 -5.74
N SER A 30 2.92 21.74 -4.64
CA SER A 30 2.58 20.32 -4.67
C SER A 30 1.30 20.16 -5.48
N ARG A 31 1.29 19.23 -6.43
CA ARG A 31 0.05 18.89 -7.15
C ARG A 31 -1.03 18.50 -6.14
N THR A 32 -2.23 19.03 -6.31
CA THR A 32 -3.37 18.70 -5.45
C THR A 32 -3.68 17.20 -5.56
N PRO A 33 -3.86 16.48 -4.44
CA PRO A 33 -4.27 15.09 -4.46
C PRO A 33 -5.57 14.91 -5.22
N LEU A 34 -5.62 13.91 -6.11
CA LEU A 34 -6.82 13.58 -6.89
C LEU A 34 -7.61 12.49 -6.17
N ARG A 35 -8.81 12.83 -5.71
CA ARG A 35 -9.73 11.86 -5.11
C ARG A 35 -10.72 11.34 -6.16
N THR A 36 -10.97 10.03 -6.13
CA THR A 36 -11.90 9.37 -7.06
C THR A 36 -12.59 8.19 -6.41
N ARG A 37 -13.58 7.64 -7.12
CA ARG A 37 -14.25 6.40 -6.74
C ARG A 37 -13.95 5.33 -7.78
N LEU A 38 -13.22 4.30 -7.38
CA LEU A 38 -12.92 3.15 -8.21
C LEU A 38 -14.05 2.12 -8.13
N ARG A 39 -14.22 1.34 -9.18
CA ARG A 39 -15.16 0.23 -9.22
C ARG A 39 -14.40 -1.09 -9.26
N THR A 40 -14.70 -1.98 -8.34
CA THR A 40 -14.15 -3.34 -8.29
C THR A 40 -14.82 -4.26 -9.30
N ASP A 41 -14.22 -5.42 -9.59
CA ASP A 41 -14.78 -6.40 -10.52
C ASP A 41 -16.16 -6.95 -10.10
N ASP A 42 -16.41 -7.02 -8.79
CA ASP A 42 -17.71 -7.37 -8.22
C ASP A 42 -18.64 -6.15 -7.99
N GLY A 43 -18.31 -5.02 -8.59
CA GLY A 43 -19.16 -3.83 -8.67
C GLY A 43 -19.17 -2.93 -7.45
N VAL A 44 -18.33 -3.17 -6.43
CA VAL A 44 -18.24 -2.32 -5.24
C VAL A 44 -17.50 -1.03 -5.59
N GLY A 45 -18.07 0.13 -5.19
CA GLY A 45 -17.39 1.42 -5.31
C GLY A 45 -16.47 1.66 -4.13
N ILE A 46 -15.18 1.84 -4.34
CA ILE A 46 -14.19 2.16 -3.30
C ILE A 46 -13.66 3.58 -3.47
N ASP A 47 -13.45 4.24 -2.35
CA ASP A 47 -12.93 5.60 -2.26
C ASP A 47 -11.41 5.56 -2.32
N ALA A 48 -10.79 6.32 -3.23
CA ALA A 48 -9.36 6.32 -3.48
C ALA A 48 -8.82 7.73 -3.68
N CYS A 49 -7.53 7.91 -3.40
CA CYS A 49 -6.81 9.15 -3.53
C CYS A 49 -5.44 8.90 -4.15
N TYR A 50 -5.12 9.63 -5.19
CA TYR A 50 -3.80 9.69 -5.79
C TYR A 50 -3.08 10.93 -5.29
N GLN A 51 -1.89 10.75 -4.75
CA GLN A 51 -0.98 11.80 -4.29
C GLN A 51 0.29 11.73 -5.15
N PRO A 52 0.57 12.75 -5.96
CA PRO A 52 1.81 12.83 -6.72
C PRO A 52 3.03 12.88 -5.80
N ARG A 53 4.16 12.38 -6.30
CA ARG A 53 5.45 12.49 -5.63
C ARG A 53 5.81 13.95 -5.36
N ASP A 54 6.37 14.22 -4.19
CA ASP A 54 6.88 15.53 -3.81
C ASP A 54 7.99 15.99 -4.77
N GLY A 55 7.95 17.27 -5.19
CA GLY A 55 8.94 17.83 -6.11
C GLY A 55 8.76 17.45 -7.59
N SER A 56 7.75 16.70 -7.98
CA SER A 56 7.41 16.53 -9.38
C SER A 56 6.90 17.86 -9.94
N SER A 57 7.71 18.52 -10.80
CA SER A 57 7.42 19.84 -11.34
C SER A 57 6.10 19.85 -12.15
N ALA A 58 5.26 20.86 -11.87
CA ALA A 58 4.02 21.15 -12.59
C ALA A 58 4.26 21.72 -14.00
N GLY A 59 5.18 21.19 -14.77
CA GLY A 59 5.60 21.80 -16.03
C GLY A 59 6.07 20.82 -17.11
N ARG A 60 6.06 19.53 -16.89
CA ARG A 60 6.28 18.60 -17.98
C ARG A 60 4.95 18.32 -18.67
N ASP A 61 4.91 18.58 -19.96
CA ASP A 61 3.84 18.23 -20.86
C ASP A 61 3.22 16.89 -20.46
N GLU A 62 1.93 16.87 -20.12
CA GLU A 62 1.22 15.62 -19.75
C GLU A 62 1.31 14.58 -20.87
N GLY A 63 1.45 15.02 -22.12
CA GLY A 63 1.69 14.18 -23.30
C GLY A 63 3.07 13.52 -23.28
N ALA A 64 4.14 14.28 -22.98
CA ALA A 64 5.50 13.75 -22.89
C ALA A 64 5.70 12.83 -21.68
N ALA A 65 5.07 13.13 -20.55
CA ALA A 65 5.11 12.28 -19.35
C ALA A 65 4.33 10.96 -19.54
N ARG A 66 3.26 10.96 -20.34
CA ARG A 66 2.57 9.73 -20.76
C ARG A 66 3.39 8.89 -21.75
N ALA A 67 4.11 9.54 -22.67
CA ALA A 67 4.96 8.85 -23.65
C ALA A 67 6.21 8.23 -23.03
N ALA A 68 6.77 8.85 -21.97
CA ALA A 68 7.96 8.34 -21.26
C ALA A 68 7.64 7.32 -20.15
N GLY A 69 6.36 7.06 -19.87
CA GLY A 69 5.92 6.27 -18.72
C GLY A 69 6.13 7.01 -17.39
N ARG A 70 5.11 7.07 -16.54
CA ARG A 70 5.28 7.49 -15.16
C ARG A 70 6.04 6.41 -14.41
N GLY A 71 7.00 6.77 -13.58
CA GLY A 71 7.78 5.81 -12.81
C GLY A 71 6.94 4.95 -11.87
N LEU A 72 7.43 4.72 -10.66
CA LEU A 72 6.77 3.90 -9.65
C LEU A 72 5.55 4.60 -9.04
N ALA A 73 4.46 3.84 -8.84
CA ALA A 73 3.41 4.13 -7.87
C ALA A 73 3.46 3.14 -6.70
N ILE A 74 3.27 3.62 -5.47
CA ILE A 74 3.08 2.78 -4.28
C ILE A 74 1.60 2.79 -3.90
N VAL A 75 0.95 1.63 -3.91
CA VAL A 75 -0.44 1.46 -3.49
C VAL A 75 -0.46 1.03 -2.03
N VAL A 76 -1.08 1.83 -1.15
CA VAL A 76 -1.13 1.61 0.29
C VAL A 76 -2.45 0.96 0.69
N ALA A 77 -2.37 -0.22 1.31
CA ALA A 77 -3.48 -1.02 1.81
C ALA A 77 -3.49 -0.99 3.36
N HIS A 78 -4.48 -0.31 3.94
CA HIS A 78 -4.58 -0.08 5.39
C HIS A 78 -4.99 -1.31 6.20
N GLY A 79 -4.79 -1.28 7.53
CA GLY A 79 -5.23 -2.30 8.46
C GLY A 79 -6.75 -2.32 8.67
N PHE A 80 -7.25 -3.35 9.38
CA PHE A 80 -8.67 -3.44 9.78
C PHE A 80 -9.09 -2.20 10.56
N THR A 81 -10.28 -1.68 10.28
CA THR A 81 -10.82 -0.39 10.79
C THR A 81 -10.09 0.88 10.33
N GLY A 82 -9.09 0.74 9.45
CA GLY A 82 -8.43 1.86 8.77
C GLY A 82 -9.32 2.54 7.71
N SER A 83 -8.83 3.60 7.15
CA SER A 83 -9.36 4.26 5.93
C SER A 83 -8.31 5.26 5.42
N LEU A 84 -8.42 5.67 4.17
CA LEU A 84 -7.52 6.68 3.59
C LEU A 84 -7.52 8.03 4.36
N GLU A 85 -8.54 8.29 5.18
CA GLU A 85 -8.67 9.52 5.97
C GLU A 85 -8.03 9.42 7.36
N ARG A 86 -7.66 8.22 7.82
CA ARG A 86 -7.04 8.03 9.14
C ARG A 86 -5.66 8.70 9.20
N PRO A 87 -5.33 9.38 10.32
CA PRO A 87 -4.04 10.07 10.45
C PRO A 87 -2.81 9.18 10.17
N ALA A 88 -2.85 7.92 10.60
CA ALA A 88 -1.76 6.98 10.37
C ALA A 88 -1.57 6.69 8.86
N VAL A 89 -2.65 6.45 8.11
CA VAL A 89 -2.59 6.22 6.66
C VAL A 89 -2.12 7.47 5.91
N ARG A 90 -2.58 8.66 6.32
CA ARG A 90 -2.11 9.94 5.76
C ARG A 90 -0.61 10.14 6.02
N ARG A 91 -0.12 9.82 7.22
CA ARG A 91 1.31 9.87 7.54
C ARG A 91 2.12 8.94 6.63
N VAL A 92 1.67 7.68 6.47
CA VAL A 92 2.30 6.73 5.52
C VAL A 92 2.35 7.32 4.11
N SER A 93 1.21 7.82 3.61
CA SER A 93 1.13 8.43 2.29
C SER A 93 2.08 9.62 2.11
N GLN A 94 2.17 10.50 3.10
CA GLN A 94 3.06 11.66 3.07
C GLN A 94 4.54 11.26 3.04
N VAL A 95 4.94 10.25 3.80
CA VAL A 95 6.32 9.76 3.78
C VAL A 95 6.63 9.09 2.44
N PHE A 96 5.75 8.22 1.96
CA PHE A 96 5.96 7.52 0.69
C PHE A 96 5.97 8.48 -0.52
N ALA A 97 5.21 9.58 -0.45
CA ALA A 97 5.17 10.59 -1.52
C ALA A 97 6.53 11.31 -1.73
N ARG A 98 7.47 11.21 -0.81
CA ARG A 98 8.85 11.67 -1.02
C ARG A 98 9.62 10.80 -2.01
N HIS A 99 9.20 9.55 -2.20
CA HIS A 99 9.90 8.54 -3.00
C HIS A 99 9.21 8.22 -4.33
N ALA A 100 7.87 8.14 -4.33
CA ALA A 100 7.07 7.73 -5.49
C ALA A 100 5.70 8.41 -5.48
N ASP A 101 4.95 8.29 -6.55
CA ASP A 101 3.52 8.60 -6.54
C ASP A 101 2.80 7.61 -5.63
N VAL A 102 1.79 8.06 -4.88
CA VAL A 102 1.11 7.21 -3.89
C VAL A 102 -0.38 7.12 -4.20
N ILE A 103 -0.90 5.91 -4.18
CA ILE A 103 -2.34 5.66 -4.18
C ILE A 103 -2.74 5.12 -2.81
N THR A 104 -3.65 5.82 -2.14
CA THR A 104 -4.34 5.33 -0.95
C THR A 104 -5.80 5.06 -1.29
N PHE A 105 -6.40 4.10 -0.65
CA PHE A 105 -7.83 3.82 -0.79
C PHE A 105 -8.41 3.30 0.53
N SER A 106 -9.72 3.34 0.65
CA SER A 106 -10.43 2.65 1.74
C SER A 106 -10.98 1.35 1.23
N PHE A 107 -10.67 0.24 1.90
CA PHE A 107 -11.27 -1.07 1.59
C PHE A 107 -12.79 -1.03 1.66
N ARG A 108 -13.44 -1.99 0.98
CA ARG A 108 -14.88 -2.20 1.09
C ARG A 108 -15.33 -2.22 2.55
N GLY A 109 -16.47 -1.64 2.84
CA GLY A 109 -16.98 -1.53 4.19
C GLY A 109 -16.30 -0.50 5.08
N HIS A 110 -15.19 0.11 4.69
CA HIS A 110 -14.45 1.10 5.48
C HIS A 110 -14.65 2.52 4.95
N GLY A 111 -14.58 3.48 5.85
CA GLY A 111 -14.66 4.90 5.50
C GLY A 111 -15.88 5.22 4.62
N ARG A 112 -15.62 5.81 3.44
CA ARG A 112 -16.65 6.20 2.44
C ARG A 112 -16.85 5.16 1.33
N SER A 113 -16.10 4.04 1.35
CA SER A 113 -16.24 2.95 0.39
C SER A 113 -17.56 2.21 0.57
N GLY A 114 -18.08 1.65 -0.50
CA GLY A 114 -19.28 0.80 -0.50
C GLY A 114 -19.06 -0.59 0.10
N GLY A 115 -20.03 -1.45 -0.03
CA GLY A 115 -19.94 -2.85 0.37
C GLY A 115 -19.80 -3.10 1.87
N ARG A 116 -19.28 -4.28 2.20
CA ARG A 116 -18.98 -4.74 3.57
C ARG A 116 -17.64 -5.46 3.56
N SER A 117 -16.84 -5.25 4.59
CA SER A 117 -15.55 -5.93 4.76
C SER A 117 -15.75 -7.42 4.97
N THR A 118 -15.00 -8.21 4.23
CA THR A 118 -14.86 -9.66 4.37
C THR A 118 -13.58 -10.03 5.11
N VAL A 119 -12.91 -9.03 5.69
CA VAL A 119 -11.72 -9.15 6.55
C VAL A 119 -10.57 -9.89 5.87
N GLY A 120 -10.28 -9.51 4.63
CA GLY A 120 -9.13 -10.02 3.88
C GLY A 120 -9.46 -10.96 2.71
N ASP A 121 -10.72 -11.36 2.53
CA ASP A 121 -11.10 -12.22 1.38
C ASP A 121 -11.30 -11.40 0.10
N ARG A 122 -12.41 -10.65 -0.01
CA ARG A 122 -12.74 -9.88 -1.23
C ARG A 122 -12.00 -8.55 -1.34
N GLU A 123 -11.30 -8.14 -0.30
CA GLU A 123 -10.45 -6.97 -0.29
C GLU A 123 -9.33 -7.04 -1.35
N VAL A 124 -8.98 -8.23 -1.83
CA VAL A 124 -8.06 -8.41 -2.97
C VAL A 124 -8.60 -7.76 -4.25
N LEU A 125 -9.93 -7.70 -4.43
CA LEU A 125 -10.56 -7.04 -5.58
C LEU A 125 -10.45 -5.51 -5.48
N ASP A 126 -10.46 -4.98 -4.26
CA ASP A 126 -10.30 -3.55 -4.01
C ASP A 126 -8.87 -3.11 -4.32
N LEU A 127 -7.89 -3.90 -3.86
CA LEU A 127 -6.49 -3.67 -4.16
C LEU A 127 -6.22 -3.79 -5.66
N ALA A 128 -6.79 -4.80 -6.32
CA ALA A 128 -6.68 -4.97 -7.78
C ALA A 128 -7.21 -3.74 -8.54
N ALA A 129 -8.34 -3.17 -8.10
CA ALA A 129 -8.87 -1.95 -8.71
C ALA A 129 -7.92 -0.74 -8.52
N ALA A 130 -7.27 -0.61 -7.35
CA ALA A 130 -6.30 0.44 -7.08
C ALA A 130 -5.01 0.27 -7.91
N VAL A 131 -4.52 -0.96 -8.06
CA VAL A 131 -3.34 -1.27 -8.91
C VAL A 131 -3.66 -0.98 -10.38
N ARG A 132 -4.82 -1.41 -10.91
CA ARG A 132 -5.25 -1.07 -12.27
C ARG A 132 -5.36 0.44 -12.48
N TRP A 133 -5.83 1.17 -11.47
CA TRP A 133 -5.87 2.62 -11.56
C TRP A 133 -4.48 3.22 -11.67
N ALA A 134 -3.48 2.75 -10.89
CA ALA A 134 -2.08 3.15 -11.06
C ALA A 134 -1.60 2.92 -12.49
N ARG A 135 -1.84 1.73 -13.05
CA ARG A 135 -1.48 1.41 -14.44
C ARG A 135 -2.18 2.33 -15.45
N SER A 136 -3.47 2.63 -15.25
CA SER A 136 -4.22 3.53 -16.13
C SER A 136 -3.75 4.98 -16.09
N LEU A 137 -3.11 5.40 -14.99
CA LEU A 137 -2.43 6.69 -14.87
C LEU A 137 -1.07 6.71 -15.58
N GLY A 138 -0.62 5.58 -16.14
CA GLY A 138 0.60 5.46 -16.93
C GLY A 138 1.83 5.01 -16.11
N HIS A 139 1.66 4.51 -14.88
CA HIS A 139 2.78 4.00 -14.10
C HIS A 139 3.32 2.69 -14.69
N SER A 140 4.63 2.67 -14.97
CA SER A 140 5.33 1.50 -15.51
C SER A 140 5.60 0.45 -14.45
N ALA A 141 5.73 0.85 -13.19
CA ALA A 141 5.92 -0.04 -12.04
C ALA A 141 4.91 0.29 -10.93
N VAL A 142 4.42 -0.75 -10.23
CA VAL A 142 3.50 -0.62 -9.10
C VAL A 142 3.97 -1.50 -7.95
N ALA A 143 4.29 -0.90 -6.81
CA ALA A 143 4.51 -1.62 -5.56
C ALA A 143 3.25 -1.57 -4.69
N THR A 144 3.00 -2.61 -3.91
CA THR A 144 1.93 -2.64 -2.91
C THR A 144 2.51 -2.69 -1.51
N ALA A 145 2.03 -1.84 -0.61
CA ALA A 145 2.41 -1.83 0.80
C ALA A 145 1.18 -1.99 1.67
N GLY A 146 1.08 -3.12 2.35
CA GLY A 146 -0.08 -3.48 3.18
C GLY A 146 0.26 -3.58 4.66
N PHE A 147 -0.67 -3.12 5.50
CA PHE A 147 -0.51 -3.08 6.95
C PHE A 147 -1.56 -3.96 7.63
N SER A 148 -1.15 -4.86 8.54
CA SER A 148 -2.05 -5.76 9.26
C SER A 148 -2.96 -6.56 8.31
N MET A 149 -4.28 -6.36 8.35
CA MET A 149 -5.21 -6.92 7.35
C MET A 149 -4.79 -6.58 5.92
N GLY A 150 -4.37 -5.34 5.66
CA GLY A 150 -3.83 -4.94 4.37
C GLY A 150 -2.58 -5.73 3.97
N GLY A 151 -1.76 -6.14 4.96
CA GLY A 151 -0.61 -7.01 4.76
C GLY A 151 -1.02 -8.40 4.24
N SER A 152 -2.06 -9.01 4.82
CA SER A 152 -2.59 -10.27 4.29
C SER A 152 -3.19 -10.10 2.89
N VAL A 153 -3.81 -8.96 2.62
CA VAL A 153 -4.40 -8.67 1.30
C VAL A 153 -3.34 -8.51 0.22
N VAL A 154 -2.22 -7.80 0.47
CA VAL A 154 -1.15 -7.65 -0.54
C VAL A 154 -0.47 -8.97 -0.86
N LEU A 155 -0.25 -9.86 0.14
CA LEU A 155 0.30 -11.20 -0.06
C LEU A 155 -0.62 -12.03 -0.96
N ARG A 156 -1.90 -12.11 -0.62
CA ARG A 156 -2.89 -12.84 -1.42
C ARG A 156 -3.07 -12.26 -2.82
N HIS A 157 -3.11 -10.94 -2.93
CA HIS A 157 -3.25 -10.25 -4.20
C HIS A 157 -2.08 -10.59 -5.14
N ALA A 158 -0.84 -10.54 -4.66
CA ALA A 158 0.34 -10.86 -5.45
C ALA A 158 0.34 -12.32 -5.93
N ALA A 159 -0.11 -13.26 -5.09
CA ALA A 159 -0.29 -14.66 -5.47
C ALA A 159 -1.36 -14.87 -6.55
N LEU A 160 -2.44 -14.09 -6.50
CA LEU A 160 -3.60 -14.22 -7.38
C LEU A 160 -3.49 -13.41 -8.69
N CYS A 161 -2.77 -12.27 -8.67
CA CYS A 161 -2.61 -11.34 -9.78
C CYS A 161 -1.15 -11.32 -10.25
N ARG A 162 -0.72 -12.38 -10.94
CA ARG A 162 0.65 -12.52 -11.44
C ARG A 162 0.79 -11.93 -12.83
N ALA A 163 1.95 -11.36 -13.14
CA ALA A 163 2.30 -11.03 -14.52
C ALA A 163 2.34 -12.31 -15.38
N GLU A 164 1.89 -12.24 -16.62
CA GLU A 164 2.09 -13.35 -17.54
C GLU A 164 3.56 -13.46 -17.93
N PRO A 165 4.11 -14.69 -18.02
CA PRO A 165 5.46 -14.88 -18.56
C PRO A 165 5.54 -14.28 -19.97
N ALA A 166 6.57 -13.47 -20.22
CA ALA A 166 6.84 -12.96 -21.56
C ALA A 166 7.06 -14.16 -22.51
N GLY A 167 6.13 -14.41 -23.43
CA GLY A 167 6.23 -15.51 -24.40
C GLY A 167 4.94 -16.29 -24.66
N THR A 168 3.87 -16.09 -23.88
CA THR A 168 2.57 -16.75 -24.13
C THR A 168 1.56 -15.86 -24.84
N ALA A 169 2.02 -15.01 -25.76
CA ALA A 169 1.12 -14.34 -26.70
C ALA A 169 0.54 -15.39 -27.66
N HIS A 170 -0.52 -16.07 -27.24
CA HIS A 170 -1.33 -16.86 -28.17
C HIS A 170 -1.97 -15.89 -29.14
N GLY A 171 -1.62 -16.01 -30.40
CA GLY A 171 -2.13 -15.22 -31.50
C GLY A 171 -3.65 -15.11 -31.44
N ALA A 172 -4.14 -13.88 -31.36
CA ALA A 172 -5.54 -13.60 -31.60
C ALA A 172 -5.82 -13.91 -33.06
N GLY A 173 -6.44 -15.06 -33.31
CA GLY A 173 -7.04 -15.36 -34.61
C GLY A 173 -8.16 -14.34 -34.87
N PRO A 174 -8.41 -13.97 -36.17
CA PRO A 174 -9.32 -12.89 -36.53
C PRO A 174 -10.81 -13.27 -36.54
N ASP A 175 -11.25 -14.31 -35.84
CA ASP A 175 -12.67 -14.72 -35.87
C ASP A 175 -13.39 -14.32 -34.58
N GLY A 176 -14.17 -13.24 -34.73
CA GLY A 176 -15.04 -12.67 -33.70
C GLY A 176 -16.30 -13.50 -33.48
N GLY A 177 -16.33 -14.27 -32.41
CA GLY A 177 -17.52 -14.87 -31.84
C GLY A 177 -17.42 -14.81 -30.30
N ALA A 178 -18.30 -14.05 -29.64
CA ALA A 178 -18.39 -14.00 -28.19
C ALA A 178 -18.92 -15.32 -27.66
N GLY A 179 -18.01 -16.28 -27.36
CA GLY A 179 -18.32 -17.57 -26.75
C GLY A 179 -18.10 -17.56 -25.24
N PRO A 180 -18.55 -18.60 -24.50
CA PRO A 180 -18.36 -18.73 -23.04
C PRO A 180 -16.88 -18.67 -22.59
N GLY A 181 -15.91 -18.81 -23.51
CA GLY A 181 -14.48 -18.56 -23.26
C GLY A 181 -14.11 -17.10 -23.04
N ASP A 182 -14.95 -16.15 -23.47
CA ASP A 182 -14.67 -14.71 -23.39
C ASP A 182 -14.72 -14.17 -21.95
N SER A 183 -15.53 -14.76 -21.09
CA SER A 183 -15.59 -14.41 -19.67
C SER A 183 -14.34 -14.88 -18.90
N ALA A 184 -13.84 -16.08 -19.21
CA ALA A 184 -12.61 -16.62 -18.62
C ALA A 184 -11.37 -15.83 -19.12
N HIS A 185 -11.37 -15.44 -20.39
CA HIS A 185 -10.30 -14.62 -20.97
C HIS A 185 -10.29 -13.20 -20.41
N ARG A 186 -11.46 -12.56 -20.24
CA ARG A 186 -11.61 -11.27 -19.57
C ARG A 186 -11.17 -11.34 -18.10
N MET A 187 -11.52 -12.41 -17.39
CA MET A 187 -11.09 -12.62 -16.00
C MET A 187 -9.57 -12.83 -15.89
N ARG A 188 -8.96 -13.54 -16.83
CA ARG A 188 -7.49 -13.68 -16.94
C ARG A 188 -6.82 -12.33 -17.23
N ARG A 189 -7.26 -11.59 -18.26
CA ARG A 189 -6.73 -10.25 -18.58
C ARG A 189 -6.85 -9.27 -17.41
N GLY A 190 -8.00 -9.23 -16.73
CA GLY A 190 -8.19 -8.36 -15.57
C GLY A 190 -7.28 -8.73 -14.38
N ARG A 191 -6.71 -9.94 -14.35
CA ARG A 191 -5.75 -10.39 -13.33
C ARG A 191 -4.31 -10.01 -13.68
N THR A 192 -3.95 -10.01 -14.94
CA THR A 192 -2.61 -9.60 -15.42
C THR A 192 -2.42 -8.09 -15.35
N ASP A 193 -3.46 -7.31 -15.62
CA ASP A 193 -3.40 -5.84 -15.54
C ASP A 193 -3.31 -5.31 -14.10
N ALA A 194 -3.56 -6.17 -13.11
CA ALA A 194 -3.49 -5.84 -11.68
C ALA A 194 -2.23 -6.38 -10.99
N HIS A 195 -1.24 -6.88 -11.73
CA HIS A 195 -0.01 -7.40 -11.11
C HIS A 195 0.80 -6.30 -10.40
N THR A 196 1.53 -6.69 -9.38
CA THR A 196 2.43 -5.82 -8.62
C THR A 196 3.89 -6.20 -8.88
N ASP A 197 4.79 -5.21 -8.91
CA ASP A 197 6.22 -5.39 -9.19
C ASP A 197 7.06 -5.52 -7.92
N ALA A 198 6.52 -5.17 -6.76
CA ALA A 198 7.10 -5.41 -5.45
C ALA A 198 5.99 -5.42 -4.38
N VAL A 199 6.17 -6.22 -3.35
CA VAL A 199 5.20 -6.42 -2.26
C VAL A 199 5.84 -6.12 -0.92
N VAL A 200 5.18 -5.31 -0.10
CA VAL A 200 5.57 -5.06 1.30
C VAL A 200 4.41 -5.43 2.21
N ALA A 201 4.64 -6.36 3.13
CA ALA A 201 3.68 -6.80 4.13
C ALA A 201 4.16 -6.41 5.53
N VAL A 202 3.48 -5.44 6.17
CA VAL A 202 3.84 -4.92 7.49
C VAL A 202 2.88 -5.45 8.54
N SER A 203 3.40 -6.10 9.59
CA SER A 203 2.61 -6.70 10.68
C SER A 203 1.47 -7.61 10.15
N ALA A 204 1.74 -8.39 9.11
CA ALA A 204 0.75 -9.27 8.49
C ALA A 204 0.55 -10.55 9.30
N PRO A 205 -0.71 -11.05 9.44
CA PRO A 205 -0.94 -12.41 9.94
C PRO A 205 -0.44 -13.44 8.91
N ALA A 206 0.13 -14.53 9.36
CA ALA A 206 0.44 -15.69 8.50
C ALA A 206 -0.78 -16.61 8.30
N ARG A 207 -1.63 -16.68 9.31
CA ARG A 207 -2.73 -17.65 9.40
C ARG A 207 -4.06 -16.96 9.67
N TRP A 208 -5.14 -17.51 9.09
CA TRP A 208 -6.49 -17.13 9.45
C TRP A 208 -6.88 -17.63 10.85
N TYR A 209 -7.90 -17.06 11.43
CA TYR A 209 -8.53 -17.46 12.71
C TYR A 209 -7.58 -17.45 13.92
N TYR A 210 -6.43 -16.78 13.84
CA TYR A 210 -5.52 -16.66 14.98
C TYR A 210 -6.16 -15.89 16.13
N ARG A 211 -6.15 -16.49 17.35
CA ARG A 211 -6.73 -15.93 18.56
C ARG A 211 -5.78 -15.99 19.78
N GLY A 212 -4.49 -16.21 19.54
CA GLY A 212 -3.51 -16.42 20.60
C GLY A 212 -3.32 -15.19 21.53
N THR A 213 -3.50 -13.97 21.00
CA THR A 213 -3.35 -12.75 21.80
C THR A 213 -4.66 -12.17 22.28
N PRO A 214 -4.67 -11.41 23.41
CA PRO A 214 -5.86 -10.69 23.86
C PRO A 214 -6.39 -9.69 22.82
N ALA A 215 -5.48 -9.03 22.07
CA ALA A 215 -5.86 -8.10 21.01
C ALA A 215 -6.66 -8.80 19.91
N MET A 216 -6.17 -9.96 19.43
CA MET A 216 -6.85 -10.73 18.38
C MET A 216 -8.17 -11.34 18.87
N ARG A 217 -8.28 -11.74 20.12
CA ARG A 217 -9.58 -12.17 20.67
C ARG A 217 -10.64 -11.06 20.63
N ARG A 218 -10.24 -9.78 20.91
CA ARG A 218 -11.14 -8.62 20.78
C ARG A 218 -11.54 -8.36 19.32
N VAL A 219 -10.59 -8.49 18.38
CA VAL A 219 -10.87 -8.36 16.95
C VAL A 219 -11.87 -9.42 16.49
N HIS A 220 -11.67 -10.69 16.86
CA HIS A 220 -12.60 -11.76 16.54
C HIS A 220 -13.99 -11.53 17.13
N TRP A 221 -14.07 -11.06 18.38
CA TRP A 221 -15.34 -10.67 18.99
C TRP A 221 -16.04 -9.56 18.17
N ALA A 222 -15.30 -8.53 17.78
CA ALA A 222 -15.82 -7.43 16.97
C ALA A 222 -16.34 -7.88 15.60
N ILE A 223 -15.71 -8.89 15.00
CA ILE A 223 -16.11 -9.44 13.71
C ILE A 223 -17.31 -10.38 13.83
N GLN A 224 -17.31 -11.30 14.79
CA GLN A 224 -18.24 -12.41 14.86
C GLN A 224 -19.51 -12.07 15.65
N HIS A 225 -19.41 -11.24 16.69
CA HIS A 225 -20.54 -10.92 17.54
C HIS A 225 -21.40 -9.78 16.98
N PRO A 226 -22.77 -9.90 17.01
CA PRO A 226 -23.65 -8.83 16.51
C PRO A 226 -23.38 -7.46 17.15
N ALA A 227 -23.21 -7.40 18.47
CA ALA A 227 -22.88 -6.17 19.19
C ALA A 227 -21.48 -5.62 18.76
N GLY A 228 -20.50 -6.50 18.56
CA GLY A 228 -19.19 -6.12 18.05
C GLY A 228 -19.26 -5.48 16.65
N ARG A 229 -20.08 -6.05 15.75
CA ARG A 229 -20.35 -5.47 14.43
C ARG A 229 -21.06 -4.12 14.50
N LEU A 230 -21.94 -3.92 15.49
CA LEU A 230 -22.57 -2.62 15.73
C LEU A 230 -21.55 -1.55 16.16
N VAL A 231 -20.68 -1.90 17.12
CA VAL A 231 -19.58 -1.05 17.57
C VAL A 231 -18.65 -0.72 16.40
N SER A 232 -18.28 -1.71 15.59
CA SER A 232 -17.45 -1.50 14.40
C SER A 232 -18.13 -0.56 13.40
N ARG A 233 -19.43 -0.70 13.18
CA ARG A 233 -20.19 0.15 12.24
C ARG A 233 -20.27 1.60 12.68
N TYR A 234 -20.65 1.86 13.92
CA TYR A 234 -20.93 3.22 14.38
C TYR A 234 -19.72 3.90 15.02
N GLY A 235 -18.90 3.16 15.77
CA GLY A 235 -17.69 3.70 16.41
C GLY A 235 -16.47 3.77 15.48
N LEU A 236 -16.24 2.72 14.68
CA LEU A 236 -15.07 2.59 13.84
C LEU A 236 -15.35 2.86 12.35
N ARG A 237 -16.60 3.11 11.98
CA ARG A 237 -17.05 3.33 10.58
C ARG A 237 -16.66 2.17 9.65
N THR A 238 -16.74 0.92 10.19
CA THR A 238 -16.41 -0.31 9.48
C THR A 238 -17.63 -1.22 9.44
N ARG A 239 -18.13 -1.50 8.25
CA ARG A 239 -19.26 -2.39 7.99
C ARG A 239 -18.75 -3.78 7.66
N ILE A 240 -18.93 -4.73 8.57
CA ILE A 240 -18.43 -6.10 8.44
C ILE A 240 -19.50 -6.97 7.80
N HIS A 241 -19.09 -7.89 6.93
CA HIS A 241 -19.96 -8.91 6.36
C HIS A 241 -20.39 -9.89 7.47
N HIS A 242 -21.63 -10.38 7.41
CA HIS A 242 -22.20 -11.20 8.49
C HIS A 242 -22.00 -12.70 8.27
N ARG A 243 -21.62 -13.12 7.06
CA ARG A 243 -21.39 -14.53 6.73
C ARG A 243 -19.91 -14.85 6.90
N ASP A 244 -19.64 -16.07 7.31
CA ASP A 244 -18.29 -16.64 7.30
C ASP A 244 -17.81 -16.85 5.86
N TRP A 245 -16.52 -17.10 5.71
CA TRP A 245 -15.92 -17.43 4.42
C TRP A 245 -16.35 -18.83 3.98
N ASP A 246 -16.85 -18.93 2.74
CA ASP A 246 -17.20 -20.19 2.08
C ASP A 246 -16.92 -20.05 0.57
N PRO A 247 -15.91 -20.71 0.04
CA PRO A 247 -14.83 -21.45 0.77
C PRO A 247 -13.92 -20.49 1.56
N VAL A 248 -13.15 -21.06 2.52
CA VAL A 248 -12.11 -20.30 3.23
C VAL A 248 -11.05 -19.88 2.22
N PRO A 249 -10.70 -18.61 2.14
CA PRO A 249 -9.72 -18.15 1.17
C PRO A 249 -8.30 -18.58 1.53
N LEU A 250 -7.43 -18.65 0.52
CA LEU A 250 -6.01 -18.91 0.68
C LEU A 250 -5.43 -18.04 1.79
N SER A 251 -4.79 -18.64 2.78
CA SER A 251 -4.15 -17.90 3.87
C SER A 251 -2.88 -17.18 3.39
N PRO A 252 -2.39 -16.16 4.11
CA PRO A 252 -1.15 -15.47 3.74
C PRO A 252 0.06 -16.40 3.63
N VAL A 253 0.19 -17.38 4.51
CA VAL A 253 1.30 -18.36 4.45
C VAL A 253 1.20 -19.28 3.24
N GLU A 254 -0.01 -19.67 2.84
CA GLU A 254 -0.22 -20.44 1.61
C GLU A 254 -0.04 -19.59 0.34
N ALA A 255 -0.26 -18.29 0.43
CA ALA A 255 -0.01 -17.35 -0.67
C ALA A 255 1.47 -17.04 -0.88
N ALA A 256 2.28 -17.05 0.18
CA ALA A 256 3.67 -16.61 0.16
C ALA A 256 4.55 -17.34 -0.91
N PRO A 257 4.51 -18.67 -1.07
CA PRO A 257 5.31 -19.36 -2.10
C PRO A 257 4.89 -19.04 -3.54
N LEU A 258 3.68 -18.51 -3.72
CA LEU A 258 3.14 -18.19 -5.04
C LEU A 258 3.50 -16.77 -5.50
N ILE A 259 4.20 -15.96 -4.69
CA ILE A 259 4.55 -14.57 -4.98
C ILE A 259 5.78 -14.48 -5.90
N ALA A 260 6.73 -15.39 -5.74
CA ALA A 260 7.94 -15.40 -6.58
C ALA A 260 7.60 -15.43 -8.08
N PRO A 261 8.35 -14.72 -8.93
CA PRO A 261 9.60 -14.00 -8.68
C PRO A 261 9.41 -12.52 -8.25
N THR A 262 8.21 -12.10 -7.83
CA THR A 262 7.97 -10.73 -7.36
C THR A 262 8.69 -10.53 -6.01
N PRO A 263 9.52 -9.48 -5.86
CA PRO A 263 10.20 -9.17 -4.61
C PRO A 263 9.20 -8.95 -3.47
N LEU A 264 9.43 -9.63 -2.35
CA LEU A 264 8.63 -9.58 -1.13
C LEU A 264 9.46 -9.05 0.04
N LEU A 265 8.96 -8.03 0.73
CA LEU A 265 9.46 -7.59 2.03
C LEU A 265 8.41 -7.87 3.10
N VAL A 266 8.78 -8.64 4.10
CA VAL A 266 8.00 -8.82 5.33
C VAL A 266 8.62 -7.95 6.41
N VAL A 267 7.83 -7.05 7.01
CA VAL A 267 8.27 -6.17 8.11
C VAL A 267 7.43 -6.45 9.33
N HIS A 268 8.07 -6.67 10.49
CA HIS A 268 7.35 -6.98 11.70
C HIS A 268 8.04 -6.43 12.94
N GLY A 269 7.25 -6.05 13.95
CA GLY A 269 7.75 -5.52 15.20
C GLY A 269 7.90 -6.58 16.28
N ASP A 270 8.99 -6.51 17.06
CA ASP A 270 9.20 -7.40 18.21
C ASP A 270 8.24 -7.11 19.39
N ARG A 271 7.50 -5.98 19.33
CA ARG A 271 6.48 -5.58 20.32
C ARG A 271 5.06 -5.57 19.73
N ASP A 272 4.83 -6.31 18.67
CA ASP A 272 3.48 -6.44 18.09
C ASP A 272 2.56 -7.19 19.06
N ALA A 273 1.53 -6.49 19.56
CA ALA A 273 0.56 -7.04 20.51
C ALA A 273 -0.50 -7.93 19.85
N TYR A 274 -0.60 -7.92 18.51
CA TYR A 274 -1.58 -8.69 17.74
C TYR A 274 -1.00 -10.01 17.26
N PHE A 275 0.16 -9.96 16.62
CA PHE A 275 0.81 -11.13 16.01
C PHE A 275 2.22 -11.29 16.56
N PRO A 276 2.51 -12.38 17.27
CA PRO A 276 3.86 -12.70 17.73
C PRO A 276 4.77 -13.10 16.55
N LEU A 277 6.07 -13.20 16.83
CA LEU A 277 7.12 -13.39 15.82
C LEU A 277 7.02 -14.69 15.01
N ASP A 278 6.25 -15.69 15.47
CA ASP A 278 5.98 -16.89 14.68
C ASP A 278 5.23 -16.61 13.37
N HIS A 279 4.48 -15.49 13.31
CA HIS A 279 3.82 -15.09 12.07
C HIS A 279 4.79 -14.64 10.98
N PRO A 280 5.69 -13.64 11.17
CA PRO A 280 6.63 -13.26 10.12
C PRO A 280 7.62 -14.36 9.78
N TYR A 281 8.05 -15.19 10.74
CA TYR A 281 8.90 -16.34 10.44
C TYR A 281 8.17 -17.39 9.61
N SER A 282 6.90 -17.70 9.90
CA SER A 282 6.11 -18.62 9.05
C SER A 282 5.95 -18.10 7.62
N LEU A 283 5.82 -16.79 7.42
CA LEU A 283 5.77 -16.19 6.08
C LEU A 283 7.10 -16.31 5.34
N LEU A 284 8.23 -16.08 6.05
CA LEU A 284 9.57 -16.22 5.48
C LEU A 284 9.86 -17.68 5.09
N ASP A 285 9.55 -18.63 5.99
CA ASP A 285 9.78 -20.05 5.77
C ASP A 285 8.99 -20.62 4.59
N ALA A 286 7.79 -20.07 4.33
CA ALA A 286 6.95 -20.48 3.21
C ALA A 286 7.31 -19.81 1.89
N ALA A 287 7.90 -18.62 1.92
CA ALA A 287 8.22 -17.84 0.72
C ALA A 287 9.54 -18.28 0.08
N ASP A 288 9.73 -17.94 -1.20
CA ASP A 288 11.00 -18.18 -1.90
C ASP A 288 12.09 -17.24 -1.33
N PRO A 289 13.18 -17.79 -0.73
CA PRO A 289 14.22 -16.98 -0.11
C PRO A 289 15.03 -16.12 -1.09
N ALA A 290 15.04 -16.45 -2.39
CA ALA A 290 15.72 -15.66 -3.40
C ALA A 290 15.03 -14.32 -3.67
N TYR A 291 13.74 -14.21 -3.34
CA TYR A 291 12.91 -13.03 -3.60
C TYR A 291 12.33 -12.40 -2.33
N THR A 292 12.67 -12.93 -1.14
CA THR A 292 12.03 -12.51 0.11
C THR A 292 13.05 -11.97 1.11
N GLU A 293 12.72 -10.83 1.71
CA GLU A 293 13.46 -10.23 2.82
C GLU A 293 12.55 -10.13 4.05
N LEU A 294 13.11 -10.37 5.24
CA LEU A 294 12.43 -10.17 6.51
C LEU A 294 13.16 -9.10 7.35
N TRP A 295 12.42 -8.11 7.80
CA TRP A 295 12.90 -7.11 8.76
C TRP A 295 12.14 -7.26 10.08
N ILE A 296 12.84 -7.64 11.15
CA ILE A 296 12.32 -7.59 12.52
C ILE A 296 12.78 -6.27 13.15
N GLU A 297 11.83 -5.37 13.39
CA GLU A 297 12.10 -4.02 13.87
C GLU A 297 11.97 -3.97 15.39
N ARG A 298 13.08 -3.59 16.05
CA ARG A 298 13.14 -3.53 17.51
C ARG A 298 12.29 -2.39 18.07
N GLY A 299 11.45 -2.70 19.06
CA GLY A 299 10.56 -1.74 19.70
C GLY A 299 9.36 -1.35 18.86
N PHE A 300 9.23 -1.85 17.64
CA PHE A 300 8.09 -1.57 16.77
C PHE A 300 6.85 -2.34 17.26
N GLY A 301 5.73 -1.64 17.34
CA GLY A 301 4.45 -2.21 17.69
C GLY A 301 3.70 -2.73 16.45
N HIS A 302 2.40 -2.38 16.31
CA HIS A 302 1.54 -2.94 15.28
C HIS A 302 1.23 -1.95 14.15
N ALA A 303 1.57 -2.35 12.95
CA ALA A 303 1.12 -1.80 11.67
C ALA A 303 1.32 -0.27 11.50
N GLU A 304 0.50 0.39 10.68
CA GLU A 304 0.63 1.81 10.31
C GLU A 304 0.51 2.76 11.50
N ASN A 305 -0.16 2.35 12.57
CA ASN A 305 -0.33 3.19 13.75
C ASN A 305 0.97 3.37 14.53
N ALA A 306 1.79 2.34 14.58
CA ALA A 306 3.05 2.31 15.33
C ALA A 306 4.29 2.61 14.46
N ALA A 307 4.18 2.57 13.12
CA ALA A 307 5.31 2.74 12.22
C ALA A 307 5.93 4.13 12.33
N PRO A 308 7.20 4.25 12.75
CA PRO A 308 7.89 5.53 12.80
C PRO A 308 8.27 6.00 11.39
N PRO A 309 8.47 7.32 11.18
CA PRO A 309 8.81 7.87 9.87
C PRO A 309 10.04 7.22 9.24
N GLU A 310 11.06 6.93 10.01
CA GLU A 310 12.34 6.34 9.55
C GLU A 310 12.13 4.93 8.97
N LEU A 311 11.26 4.13 9.57
CA LEU A 311 10.89 2.82 9.05
C LEU A 311 10.11 2.96 7.74
N LEU A 312 9.17 3.90 7.67
CA LEU A 312 8.41 4.18 6.46
C LEU A 312 9.30 4.65 5.30
N GLU A 313 10.31 5.49 5.57
CA GLU A 313 11.33 5.92 4.58
C GLU A 313 12.12 4.71 4.04
N ARG A 314 12.56 3.82 4.91
CA ARG A 314 13.28 2.60 4.51
C ARG A 314 12.42 1.69 3.65
N ILE A 315 11.15 1.51 4.03
CA ILE A 315 10.18 0.72 3.25
C ILE A 315 9.97 1.33 1.86
N ALA A 316 9.76 2.64 1.76
CA ALA A 316 9.57 3.31 0.48
C ALA A 316 10.83 3.22 -0.41
N SER A 317 12.01 3.38 0.18
CA SER A 317 13.30 3.23 -0.52
C SER A 317 13.48 1.80 -1.04
N TRP A 318 13.15 0.79 -0.23
CA TRP A 318 13.19 -0.61 -0.66
C TRP A 318 12.23 -0.88 -1.83
N ALA A 319 10.98 -0.43 -1.73
CA ALA A 319 9.98 -0.59 -2.78
C ALA A 319 10.44 0.05 -4.10
N THR A 320 11.02 1.25 -4.02
CA THR A 320 11.56 1.98 -5.19
C THR A 320 12.72 1.21 -5.82
N ALA A 321 13.63 0.67 -5.02
CA ALA A 321 14.79 -0.06 -5.50
C ALA A 321 14.42 -1.42 -6.14
N ARG A 322 13.36 -2.07 -5.65
CA ARG A 322 12.97 -3.41 -6.11
C ARG A 322 11.98 -3.38 -7.28
N ALA A 323 10.98 -2.51 -7.26
CA ALA A 323 9.99 -2.43 -8.33
C ALA A 323 10.55 -1.91 -9.66
N GLY A 324 11.65 -1.16 -9.65
CA GLY A 324 12.31 -0.65 -10.88
C GLY A 324 13.27 -1.63 -11.54
N ARG A 325 13.49 -2.81 -10.96
CA ARG A 325 14.37 -3.84 -11.56
C ARG A 325 13.53 -4.85 -12.32
N ALA A 326 13.66 -4.87 -13.66
CA ALA A 326 13.14 -5.97 -14.47
C ALA A 326 13.64 -7.32 -13.90
N PRO A 327 12.83 -8.39 -13.89
CA PRO A 327 13.24 -9.70 -13.40
C PRO A 327 14.50 -10.14 -14.15
N ARG A 328 15.59 -10.40 -13.41
CA ARG A 328 16.81 -10.96 -13.97
C ARG A 328 16.49 -12.41 -14.35
N HIS A 329 16.36 -12.68 -15.65
CA HIS A 329 16.44 -14.05 -16.13
C HIS A 329 17.82 -14.58 -15.77
N HIS A 330 17.90 -15.52 -14.82
CA HIS A 330 19.07 -16.37 -14.67
C HIS A 330 19.06 -17.29 -15.90
N GLY A 331 19.77 -16.86 -16.94
CA GLY A 331 20.13 -17.75 -18.04
C GLY A 331 21.00 -18.86 -17.44
N GLY A 332 20.47 -20.07 -17.40
CA GLY A 332 21.24 -21.28 -17.12
C GLY A 332 22.35 -21.36 -18.15
N GLY A 333 23.57 -20.98 -17.78
CA GLY A 333 24.76 -21.30 -18.54
C GLY A 333 24.97 -22.81 -18.46
N THR A 334 24.56 -23.53 -19.50
CA THR A 334 25.11 -24.82 -19.81
C THR A 334 26.56 -24.63 -20.20
N THR A 335 27.47 -24.90 -19.29
CA THR A 335 28.87 -25.11 -19.64
C THR A 335 28.95 -26.55 -20.20
N ASP A 336 28.87 -26.66 -21.52
CA ASP A 336 29.43 -27.80 -22.22
C ASP A 336 30.96 -27.72 -22.13
N GLY A 337 31.56 -28.71 -21.51
CA GLY A 337 32.97 -29.00 -21.48
C GLY A 337 33.17 -30.51 -21.52
#